data_b1de7b688cd0839bd8ddf60947506c5d
#
_entry.id   b1de7b688cd0839bd8ddf60947506c5d
#
_cell.length_a   1.000
_cell.length_b   1.000
_cell.length_c   1.000
_cell.angle_alpha   90.00
_cell.angle_beta   90.00
_cell.angle_gamma   90.00
#
_symmetry.space_group_name_H-M   'P 1'
#
loop_
_entity.id
_entity.type
_entity.pdbx_description
1 polymer ?
#
loop_
_entity_poly.entity_id
_entity_poly.type
_entity_poly.pdbx_seq_one_letter_code
_entity_poly.pdbx_strand_id
1 'polypeptide(L)'
;QSFGAKYNQLSVLSIADISTTSFFPTKPLGCYGDGGAIFTNQVDTANIMRSIAVHGKGTNKYDNVRIGMNSRLDTMQAHVLIEKMKLIESEILLRQEVATKYITQVENKSILPSTRKDLLSAWAQFTLTVDDEYTRDKLKSYLGKFDIPTGIYYPAPLSEQAPYKSFP
;
A
#
# COMPACT_ATOMS: atom_id res chain seq x y z
N GLN A 1 -0.68 0.32 0.12
CA GLN A 1 -0.69 -1.14 -0.07
C GLN A 1 -2.00 -1.68 -0.66
N SER A 2 -3.04 -0.87 -0.67
CA SER A 2 -4.39 -1.27 -1.07
C SER A 2 -4.76 -0.90 -2.52
N PHE A 3 -3.79 -0.53 -3.36
CA PHE A 3 -4.09 -0.24 -4.77
C PHE A 3 -4.74 -1.46 -5.43
N GLY A 4 -5.90 -1.26 -6.04
CA GLY A 4 -6.71 -2.32 -6.65
C GLY A 4 -7.70 -3.02 -5.69
N ALA A 5 -7.62 -2.79 -4.38
CA ALA A 5 -8.62 -3.28 -3.44
C ALA A 5 -9.96 -2.53 -3.62
N LYS A 6 -11.07 -3.24 -3.33
CA LYS A 6 -12.43 -2.70 -3.44
C LYS A 6 -13.24 -2.96 -2.17
N TYR A 7 -14.11 -2.03 -1.84
CA TYR A 7 -15.15 -2.18 -0.82
C TYR A 7 -16.51 -1.88 -1.46
N ASN A 8 -17.44 -2.82 -1.39
CA ASN A 8 -18.73 -2.72 -2.09
C ASN A 8 -18.57 -2.34 -3.59
N GLN A 9 -17.61 -2.95 -4.27
CA GLN A 9 -17.25 -2.70 -5.68
C GLN A 9 -16.60 -1.32 -5.95
N LEU A 10 -16.51 -0.43 -4.97
CA LEU A 10 -15.83 0.85 -5.10
C LEU A 10 -14.34 0.69 -4.77
N SER A 11 -13.47 1.38 -5.52
CA SER A 11 -12.06 1.46 -5.16
C SER A 11 -11.91 2.06 -3.76
N VAL A 12 -11.13 1.42 -2.89
CA VAL A 12 -10.86 1.95 -1.55
C VAL A 12 -10.18 3.34 -1.59
N LEU A 13 -9.53 3.67 -2.71
CA LEU A 13 -8.89 4.97 -2.91
C LEU A 13 -9.89 6.10 -3.24
N SER A 14 -11.16 5.78 -3.52
CA SER A 14 -12.20 6.76 -3.83
C SER A 14 -13.16 7.04 -2.66
N ILE A 15 -13.00 6.34 -1.53
CA ILE A 15 -13.96 6.39 -0.41
C ILE A 15 -13.71 7.60 0.50
N ALA A 16 -12.45 7.90 0.81
CA ALA A 16 -12.09 9.03 1.64
C ALA A 16 -11.99 10.33 0.82
N ASP A 17 -12.09 11.48 1.48
CA ASP A 17 -11.88 12.80 0.85
C ASP A 17 -10.51 12.89 0.17
N ILE A 18 -9.49 12.34 0.83
CA ILE A 18 -8.12 12.24 0.29
C ILE A 18 -7.59 10.85 0.61
N SER A 19 -7.06 10.17 -0.41
CA SER A 19 -6.40 8.88 -0.28
C SER A 19 -4.99 8.94 -0.86
N THR A 20 -4.08 8.14 -0.31
CA THR A 20 -2.70 8.06 -0.80
C THR A 20 -2.32 6.62 -1.12
N THR A 21 -1.43 6.45 -2.07
CA THR A 21 -0.80 5.16 -2.36
C THR A 21 0.69 5.32 -2.59
N SER A 22 1.43 4.26 -2.29
CA SER A 22 2.85 4.14 -2.59
C SER A 22 3.02 3.29 -3.85
N PHE A 23 3.96 3.71 -4.70
CA PHE A 23 4.43 2.95 -5.85
C PHE A 23 5.82 2.34 -5.63
N PHE A 24 6.26 2.21 -4.37
CA PHE A 24 7.48 1.49 -4.07
C PHE A 24 7.49 0.11 -4.75
N PRO A 25 8.62 -0.41 -5.25
CA PRO A 25 8.68 -1.58 -6.14
C PRO A 25 7.95 -2.84 -5.66
N THR A 26 7.84 -3.05 -4.35
CA THR A 26 7.15 -4.21 -3.76
C THR A 26 5.64 -4.05 -3.60
N LYS A 27 5.08 -2.89 -3.96
CA LYS A 27 3.63 -2.64 -3.86
C LYS A 27 2.86 -3.36 -4.97
N PRO A 28 1.54 -3.62 -4.80
CA PRO A 28 0.72 -4.24 -5.85
C PRO A 28 0.86 -3.54 -7.20
N LEU A 29 0.85 -2.20 -7.21
CA LEU A 29 1.27 -1.40 -8.34
C LEU A 29 2.55 -0.67 -7.93
N GLY A 30 3.71 -1.17 -8.33
CA GLY A 30 5.02 -0.62 -8.01
C GLY A 30 5.80 -0.19 -9.24
N CYS A 31 6.47 0.96 -9.19
CA CYS A 31 7.46 1.38 -10.18
C CYS A 31 8.86 0.79 -9.86
N TYR A 32 9.90 1.22 -10.56
CA TYR A 32 11.28 0.73 -10.36
C TYR A 32 12.13 1.68 -9.48
N GLY A 33 11.48 2.46 -8.66
CA GLY A 33 12.06 3.39 -7.70
C GLY A 33 11.00 3.93 -6.77
N ASP A 34 11.23 5.10 -6.19
CA ASP A 34 10.23 5.75 -5.34
C ASP A 34 9.13 6.40 -6.17
N GLY A 35 7.91 6.35 -5.65
CA GLY A 35 6.76 6.98 -6.25
C GLY A 35 5.52 6.84 -5.38
N GLY A 36 4.53 7.64 -5.68
CA GLY A 36 3.24 7.61 -5.02
C GLY A 36 2.22 8.48 -5.74
N ALA A 37 0.97 8.37 -5.33
CA ALA A 37 -0.09 9.24 -5.80
C ALA A 37 -1.05 9.59 -4.67
N ILE A 38 -1.71 10.74 -4.85
CA ILE A 38 -2.78 11.22 -3.99
C ILE A 38 -4.05 11.30 -4.84
N PHE A 39 -5.16 10.83 -4.29
CA PHE A 39 -6.46 10.78 -4.96
C PHE A 39 -7.47 11.61 -4.16
N THR A 40 -8.30 12.36 -4.86
CA THR A 40 -9.44 13.07 -4.32
C THR A 40 -10.51 13.26 -5.39
N ASN A 41 -11.76 13.33 -4.97
CA ASN A 41 -12.89 13.67 -5.84
C ASN A 41 -13.15 15.18 -5.89
N GLN A 42 -12.39 15.99 -5.13
CA GLN A 42 -12.55 17.46 -5.01
C GLN A 42 -11.54 18.17 -5.90
N VAL A 43 -12.03 18.87 -6.93
CA VAL A 43 -11.19 19.55 -7.94
C VAL A 43 -10.29 20.60 -7.31
N ASP A 44 -10.80 21.41 -6.38
CA ASP A 44 -10.01 22.46 -5.73
C ASP A 44 -8.88 21.87 -4.88
N THR A 45 -9.17 20.81 -4.14
CA THR A 45 -8.17 20.05 -3.39
C THR A 45 -7.09 19.48 -4.31
N ALA A 46 -7.47 18.90 -5.45
CA ALA A 46 -6.52 18.39 -6.44
C ALA A 46 -5.61 19.49 -6.98
N ASN A 47 -6.15 20.67 -7.26
CA ASN A 47 -5.39 21.83 -7.75
C ASN A 47 -4.40 22.35 -6.71
N ILE A 48 -4.81 22.43 -5.44
CA ILE A 48 -3.94 22.80 -4.33
C ILE A 48 -2.78 21.79 -4.19
N MET A 49 -3.07 20.49 -4.21
CA MET A 49 -2.06 19.44 -4.11
C MET A 49 -1.06 19.47 -5.26
N ARG A 50 -1.54 19.68 -6.50
CA ARG A 50 -0.64 19.85 -7.66
C ARG A 50 0.29 21.06 -7.51
N SER A 51 -0.23 22.17 -7.01
CA SER A 51 0.58 23.33 -6.70
C SER A 51 1.65 23.04 -5.64
N ILE A 52 1.26 22.42 -4.53
CA ILE A 52 2.19 22.03 -3.44
C ILE A 52 3.30 21.11 -3.95
N ALA A 53 2.96 20.11 -4.77
CA ALA A 53 3.91 19.14 -5.33
C ALA A 53 4.98 19.79 -6.24
N VAL A 54 4.72 21.01 -6.72
CA VAL A 54 5.62 21.77 -7.61
C VAL A 54 5.91 23.13 -7.00
N HIS A 55 6.56 23.15 -5.86
CA HIS A 55 7.07 24.35 -5.16
C HIS A 55 5.99 25.39 -4.77
N GLY A 56 4.72 25.01 -4.66
CA GLY A 56 3.63 25.95 -4.39
C GLY A 56 3.26 26.83 -5.58
N LYS A 57 3.55 26.38 -6.82
CA LYS A 57 3.37 27.13 -8.05
C LYS A 57 1.92 27.62 -8.23
N GLY A 58 1.78 28.90 -8.60
CA GLY A 58 0.55 29.53 -9.07
C GLY A 58 0.31 29.31 -10.57
N THR A 59 -0.41 30.27 -11.19
CA THR A 59 -0.72 30.23 -12.61
C THR A 59 0.50 30.56 -13.49
N ASN A 60 1.37 31.46 -13.03
CA ASN A 60 2.56 31.85 -13.76
C ASN A 60 3.77 30.96 -13.37
N LYS A 61 4.75 30.87 -14.28
CA LYS A 61 5.92 29.99 -14.13
C LYS A 61 6.75 30.28 -12.87
N TYR A 62 6.87 31.53 -12.48
CA TYR A 62 7.71 32.00 -11.36
C TYR A 62 6.89 32.50 -10.18
N ASP A 63 5.61 32.20 -10.15
CA ASP A 63 4.69 32.65 -9.12
C ASP A 63 4.43 31.51 -8.13
N ASN A 64 4.98 31.64 -6.93
CA ASN A 64 4.77 30.68 -5.83
C ASN A 64 3.76 31.29 -4.85
N VAL A 65 2.54 30.78 -4.89
CA VAL A 65 1.40 31.33 -4.13
C VAL A 65 1.19 30.63 -2.79
N ARG A 66 1.96 29.58 -2.49
CA ARG A 66 1.96 28.84 -1.21
C ARG A 66 3.27 28.13 -0.97
N ILE A 67 3.48 27.67 0.28
CA ILE A 67 4.58 26.77 0.60
C ILE A 67 4.37 25.44 -0.11
N GLY A 68 5.41 24.93 -0.76
CA GLY A 68 5.37 23.68 -1.48
C GLY A 68 6.68 22.90 -1.39
N MET A 69 6.76 21.81 -2.11
CA MET A 69 7.90 20.91 -2.13
C MET A 69 8.20 20.46 -3.57
N ASN A 70 9.34 19.88 -3.79
CA ASN A 70 9.63 19.15 -5.03
C ASN A 70 9.18 17.69 -4.86
N SER A 71 7.94 17.40 -5.25
CA SER A 71 7.31 16.08 -5.11
C SER A 71 6.67 15.67 -6.43
N ARG A 72 7.51 15.43 -7.43
CA ARG A 72 7.11 15.02 -8.78
C ARG A 72 7.42 13.54 -8.99
N LEU A 73 6.52 12.83 -9.63
CA LEU A 73 6.80 11.49 -10.14
C LEU A 73 7.67 11.60 -11.40
N ASP A 74 8.81 10.91 -11.41
CA ASP A 74 9.67 10.90 -12.59
C ASP A 74 8.98 10.24 -13.78
N THR A 75 9.21 10.80 -14.98
CA THR A 75 8.59 10.34 -16.22
C THR A 75 8.87 8.87 -16.51
N MET A 76 10.08 8.39 -16.21
CA MET A 76 10.43 6.98 -16.37
C MET A 76 9.58 6.08 -15.46
N GLN A 77 9.40 6.47 -14.19
CA GLN A 77 8.58 5.73 -13.24
C GLN A 77 7.10 5.76 -13.64
N ALA A 78 6.61 6.91 -14.13
CA ALA A 78 5.26 7.03 -14.65
C ALA A 78 5.02 6.09 -15.84
N HIS A 79 6.00 5.95 -16.74
CA HIS A 79 5.89 5.03 -17.88
C HIS A 79 5.82 3.57 -17.45
N VAL A 80 6.66 3.15 -16.48
CA VAL A 80 6.59 1.80 -15.89
C VAL A 80 5.21 1.53 -15.29
N LEU A 81 4.65 2.51 -14.57
CA LEU A 81 3.31 2.38 -13.96
C LEU A 81 2.21 2.25 -15.01
N ILE A 82 2.27 3.01 -16.11
CA ILE A 82 1.31 2.91 -17.22
C ILE A 82 1.29 1.49 -17.80
N GLU A 83 2.46 0.89 -18.01
CA GLU A 83 2.54 -0.48 -18.53
C GLU A 83 2.03 -1.51 -17.52
N LYS A 84 2.42 -1.38 -16.24
CA LYS A 84 1.96 -2.29 -15.17
C LYS A 84 0.46 -2.16 -14.87
N MET A 85 -0.14 -0.99 -15.06
CA MET A 85 -1.58 -0.80 -14.90
C MET A 85 -2.40 -1.67 -15.86
N LYS A 86 -1.86 -2.05 -17.02
CA LYS A 86 -2.52 -2.96 -17.97
C LYS A 86 -2.67 -4.39 -17.42
N LEU A 87 -1.85 -4.75 -16.43
CA LEU A 87 -1.78 -6.10 -15.86
C LEU A 87 -2.39 -6.19 -14.45
N ILE A 88 -2.65 -5.07 -13.78
CA ILE A 88 -2.96 -5.04 -12.34
C ILE A 88 -4.22 -5.85 -11.99
N GLU A 89 -5.26 -5.83 -12.84
CA GLU A 89 -6.49 -6.58 -12.57
C GLU A 89 -6.24 -8.09 -12.60
N SER A 90 -5.49 -8.59 -13.59
CA SER A 90 -5.13 -10.00 -13.67
C SER A 90 -4.20 -10.42 -12.53
N GLU A 91 -3.24 -9.58 -12.13
CA GLU A 91 -2.39 -9.86 -10.98
C GLU A 91 -3.17 -9.94 -9.66
N ILE A 92 -4.18 -9.08 -9.46
CA ILE A 92 -5.04 -9.14 -8.28
C ILE A 92 -5.85 -10.44 -8.26
N LEU A 93 -6.36 -10.90 -9.40
CA LEU A 93 -7.07 -12.19 -9.49
C LEU A 93 -6.15 -13.36 -9.13
N LEU A 94 -4.92 -13.39 -9.64
CA LEU A 94 -3.94 -14.40 -9.28
C LEU A 94 -3.59 -14.38 -7.78
N ARG A 95 -3.47 -13.19 -7.19
CA ARG A 95 -3.27 -13.05 -5.74
C ARG A 95 -4.48 -13.56 -4.94
N GLN A 96 -5.71 -13.36 -5.42
CA GLN A 96 -6.92 -13.95 -4.82
C GLN A 96 -6.88 -15.47 -4.85
N GLU A 97 -6.46 -16.07 -5.95
CA GLU A 97 -6.33 -17.53 -6.06
C GLU A 97 -5.31 -18.08 -5.04
N VAL A 98 -4.14 -17.43 -4.93
CA VAL A 98 -3.12 -17.83 -3.95
C VAL A 98 -3.64 -17.67 -2.52
N ALA A 99 -4.26 -16.54 -2.20
CA ALA A 99 -4.84 -16.30 -0.89
C ALA A 99 -5.92 -17.34 -0.53
N THR A 100 -6.76 -17.69 -1.50
CA THR A 100 -7.79 -18.74 -1.33
C THR A 100 -7.17 -20.09 -1.02
N LYS A 101 -6.06 -20.46 -1.69
CA LYS A 101 -5.33 -21.70 -1.37
C LYS A 101 -4.83 -21.70 0.08
N TYR A 102 -4.22 -20.60 0.55
CA TYR A 102 -3.81 -20.49 1.96
C TYR A 102 -5.00 -20.59 2.92
N ILE A 103 -6.09 -19.86 2.65
CA ILE A 103 -7.28 -19.86 3.50
C ILE A 103 -7.92 -21.24 3.61
N THR A 104 -7.93 -22.01 2.52
CA THR A 104 -8.51 -23.35 2.50
C THR A 104 -7.61 -24.42 3.10
N GLN A 105 -6.30 -24.34 2.85
CA GLN A 105 -5.35 -25.40 3.22
C GLN A 105 -4.75 -25.25 4.62
N VAL A 106 -4.61 -24.03 5.15
CA VAL A 106 -4.14 -23.84 6.53
C VAL A 106 -5.20 -24.32 7.50
N GLU A 107 -4.85 -25.29 8.33
CA GLU A 107 -5.79 -25.92 9.28
C GLU A 107 -6.19 -24.97 10.40
N ASN A 108 -5.23 -24.29 11.03
CA ASN A 108 -5.50 -23.34 12.10
C ASN A 108 -6.09 -22.04 11.53
N LYS A 109 -7.42 -21.96 11.54
CA LYS A 109 -8.16 -20.81 10.98
C LYS A 109 -8.04 -19.55 11.84
N SER A 110 -7.68 -19.66 13.12
CA SER A 110 -7.59 -18.51 14.03
C SER A 110 -6.45 -17.54 13.68
N ILE A 111 -5.39 -18.02 13.00
CA ILE A 111 -4.24 -17.21 12.60
C ILE A 111 -4.44 -16.54 11.23
N LEU A 112 -5.50 -16.88 10.50
CA LEU A 112 -5.74 -16.38 9.15
C LEU A 112 -6.33 -14.96 9.17
N PRO A 113 -6.06 -14.15 8.13
CA PRO A 113 -6.70 -12.86 7.99
C PRO A 113 -8.21 -13.01 7.83
N SER A 114 -8.95 -12.10 8.44
CA SER A 114 -10.40 -12.03 8.25
C SER A 114 -10.74 -11.67 6.81
N THR A 115 -11.68 -12.40 6.23
CA THR A 115 -12.21 -12.13 4.90
C THR A 115 -13.68 -11.76 4.99
N ARG A 116 -14.12 -10.81 4.15
CA ARG A 116 -15.51 -10.34 4.08
C ARG A 116 -15.96 -10.40 2.62
N LYS A 117 -17.24 -10.69 2.40
CA LYS A 117 -17.81 -10.81 1.04
C LYS A 117 -17.89 -9.47 0.29
N ASP A 118 -17.92 -8.37 1.02
CA ASP A 118 -17.98 -7.00 0.49
C ASP A 118 -16.60 -6.39 0.23
N LEU A 119 -15.52 -7.15 0.51
CA LEU A 119 -14.13 -6.72 0.32
C LEU A 119 -13.43 -7.56 -0.74
N LEU A 120 -12.76 -6.88 -1.67
CA LEU A 120 -11.73 -7.45 -2.53
C LEU A 120 -10.38 -6.92 -2.05
N SER A 121 -9.56 -7.77 -1.43
CA SER A 121 -8.22 -7.39 -1.01
C SER A 121 -7.25 -7.41 -2.18
N ALA A 122 -6.31 -6.46 -2.23
CA ALA A 122 -5.22 -6.49 -3.20
C ALA A 122 -4.11 -7.49 -2.83
N TRP A 123 -4.19 -8.09 -1.63
CA TRP A 123 -3.21 -9.05 -1.11
C TRP A 123 -1.76 -8.63 -1.35
N ALA A 124 -1.43 -7.40 -0.98
CA ALA A 124 -0.04 -6.95 -0.98
C ALA A 124 0.84 -7.86 -0.13
N GLN A 125 0.26 -8.41 0.93
CA GLN A 125 0.83 -9.39 1.85
C GLN A 125 -0.29 -10.32 2.31
N PHE A 126 0.06 -11.57 2.59
CA PHE A 126 -0.81 -12.52 3.28
C PHE A 126 -0.31 -12.64 4.72
N THR A 127 -0.96 -11.93 5.63
CA THR A 127 -0.50 -11.80 7.01
C THR A 127 -1.16 -12.83 7.91
N LEU A 128 -0.34 -13.60 8.63
CA LEU A 128 -0.78 -14.47 9.72
C LEU A 128 -0.65 -13.73 11.04
N THR A 129 -1.61 -13.90 11.94
CA THR A 129 -1.57 -13.35 13.30
C THR A 129 -1.41 -14.47 14.31
N VAL A 130 -0.44 -14.36 15.20
CA VAL A 130 -0.18 -15.32 16.28
C VAL A 130 -0.19 -14.58 17.62
N ASP A 131 -0.40 -15.33 18.71
CA ASP A 131 -0.70 -14.75 20.01
C ASP A 131 0.47 -14.02 20.66
N ASP A 132 1.72 -14.42 20.36
CA ASP A 132 2.90 -13.84 20.99
C ASP A 132 4.14 -13.86 20.08
N GLU A 133 5.16 -13.12 20.50
CA GLU A 133 6.42 -12.98 19.77
C GLU A 133 7.22 -14.28 19.68
N TYR A 134 7.21 -15.10 20.71
CA TYR A 134 7.91 -16.37 20.73
C TYR A 134 7.34 -17.34 19.69
N THR A 135 6.02 -17.46 19.64
CA THR A 135 5.29 -18.26 18.64
C THR A 135 5.57 -17.75 17.21
N ARG A 136 5.57 -16.44 17.02
CA ARG A 136 5.90 -15.80 15.73
C ARG A 136 7.31 -16.20 15.27
N ASP A 137 8.31 -16.06 16.13
CA ASP A 137 9.70 -16.29 15.76
C ASP A 137 10.00 -17.77 15.55
N LYS A 138 9.34 -18.63 16.33
CA LYS A 138 9.39 -20.09 16.15
C LYS A 138 8.78 -20.50 14.80
N LEU A 139 7.61 -19.94 14.44
CA LEU A 139 6.96 -20.21 13.16
C LEU A 139 7.82 -19.72 12.00
N LYS A 140 8.36 -18.49 12.08
CA LYS A 140 9.27 -17.94 11.09
C LYS A 140 10.51 -18.82 10.89
N SER A 141 11.14 -19.27 11.99
CA SER A 141 12.31 -20.14 11.94
C SER A 141 11.97 -21.52 11.35
N TYR A 142 10.79 -22.03 11.64
CA TYR A 142 10.31 -23.30 11.09
C TYR A 142 10.08 -23.21 9.58
N LEU A 143 9.38 -22.19 9.10
CA LEU A 143 9.13 -21.97 7.68
C LEU A 143 10.43 -21.76 6.90
N GLY A 144 11.42 -21.08 7.50
CA GLY A 144 12.73 -20.90 6.91
C GLY A 144 13.49 -22.19 6.63
N LYS A 145 13.23 -23.28 7.38
CA LYS A 145 13.83 -24.60 7.12
C LYS A 145 13.31 -25.25 5.82
N PHE A 146 12.21 -24.75 5.29
CA PHE A 146 11.57 -25.21 4.06
C PHE A 146 11.70 -24.17 2.94
N ASP A 147 12.61 -23.22 3.07
CA ASP A 147 12.82 -22.12 2.12
C ASP A 147 11.57 -21.27 1.84
N ILE A 148 10.66 -21.18 2.85
CA ILE A 148 9.47 -20.34 2.77
C ILE A 148 9.81 -18.97 3.37
N PRO A 149 9.98 -17.91 2.55
CA PRO A 149 10.36 -16.60 3.04
C PRO A 149 9.20 -15.93 3.78
N THR A 150 9.50 -15.33 4.94
CA THR A 150 8.54 -14.57 5.73
C THR A 150 9.15 -13.27 6.22
N GLY A 151 8.31 -12.23 6.37
CA GLY A 151 8.70 -10.92 6.91
C GLY A 151 7.84 -10.53 8.10
N ILE A 152 8.39 -9.71 9.00
CA ILE A 152 7.64 -9.09 10.10
C ILE A 152 7.44 -7.61 9.77
N TYR A 153 6.20 -7.20 9.55
CA TYR A 153 5.84 -5.83 9.20
C TYR A 153 4.79 -5.28 10.17
N TYR A 154 5.19 -4.65 11.30
CA TYR A 154 6.56 -4.32 11.71
C TYR A 154 6.78 -4.82 13.14
N PRO A 155 8.03 -4.91 13.65
CA PRO A 155 8.29 -5.44 15.00
C PRO A 155 7.75 -4.54 16.12
N ALA A 156 7.58 -3.24 15.85
CA ALA A 156 6.98 -2.29 16.79
C ALA A 156 6.20 -1.21 16.01
N PRO A 157 5.12 -0.66 16.58
CA PRO A 157 4.41 0.47 16.00
C PRO A 157 5.26 1.75 16.01
N LEU A 158 4.92 2.72 15.14
CA LEU A 158 5.67 3.98 15.06
C LEU A 158 5.70 4.75 16.38
N SER A 159 4.61 4.69 17.16
CA SER A 159 4.51 5.33 18.48
C SER A 159 5.56 4.84 19.48
N GLU A 160 6.06 3.61 19.31
CA GLU A 160 7.10 3.03 20.15
C GLU A 160 8.53 3.28 19.65
N GLN A 161 8.66 3.83 18.43
CA GLN A 161 9.96 4.18 17.87
C GLN A 161 10.57 5.40 18.60
N ALA A 162 11.89 5.39 18.77
CA ALA A 162 12.61 6.41 19.55
C ALA A 162 12.23 7.88 19.21
N PRO A 163 12.08 8.27 17.92
CA PRO A 163 11.71 9.65 17.58
C PRO A 163 10.30 10.06 18.03
N TYR A 164 9.43 9.10 18.29
CA TYR A 164 8.01 9.35 18.58
C TYR A 164 7.61 9.14 20.04
N LYS A 165 8.53 8.61 20.88
CA LYS A 165 8.25 8.34 22.31
C LYS A 165 7.88 9.57 23.14
N SER A 166 8.27 10.76 22.68
CA SER A 166 7.97 12.04 23.34
C SER A 166 6.67 12.70 22.88
N PHE A 167 6.01 12.14 21.86
CA PHE A 167 4.71 12.63 21.40
C PHE A 167 3.59 12.00 22.24
N PRO A 168 2.54 12.79 22.59
CA PRO A 168 1.41 12.29 23.37
C PRO A 168 0.58 11.25 22.59
#